data_7911293d3c3ef04b7b88422c94edc762
#
_entry.id   7911293d3c3ef04b7b88422c94edc762
#
_cell.length_a   1.000
_cell.length_b   1.000
_cell.length_c   1.000
_cell.angle_alpha   90.00
_cell.angle_beta   90.00
_cell.angle_gamma   90.00
#
_symmetry.space_group_name_H-M   'P 1'
#
loop_
_entity.id
_entity.type
_entity.pdbx_description
1 polymer ?
#
loop_
_entity_poly.entity_id
_entity_poly.type
_entity_poly.pdbx_seq_one_letter_code
_entity_poly.pdbx_strand_id
1 'polypeptide(L)'
;MPELSGKVAFITGAAHGQGRAVALALAREGARIVAFDVARPLPYPAYAMGSESELDSLRREIEALGSGCLPVQGDVRSDADVTRAVEQVLADFGRIDILFNNAGICAYGLADELTEDEWDAMLDINLKGAWLVARRVIPVMKRQGSGVILNNSSIAGLRGMNRLSHYAASKWGLVGLTKSWALELAPFGIRVNSIHPTGVNTPMNDGLAELEGTTTQEIAERSAGNLLPVPWVEPGDVAQMVLFLVSDRARYVTGAQFVLDAGLLTR
;
A
#
# COMPACT_ATOMS: atom_id res chain seq x y z
N MET A 1 19.78 17.12 8.24
CA MET A 1 19.46 16.67 6.86
C MET A 1 18.19 15.87 6.92
N PRO A 2 17.34 15.92 5.90
CA PRO A 2 16.15 15.07 5.83
C PRO A 2 16.53 13.58 5.97
N GLU A 3 15.71 12.82 6.69
CA GLU A 3 16.03 11.45 7.14
C GLU A 3 16.20 10.44 5.99
N LEU A 4 15.54 10.71 4.85
CA LEU A 4 15.52 9.84 3.67
C LEU A 4 16.28 10.44 2.46
N SER A 5 17.15 11.42 2.69
CA SER A 5 17.94 12.03 1.60
C SER A 5 18.69 10.98 0.78
N GLY A 6 18.52 11.03 -0.55
CA GLY A 6 19.15 10.10 -1.50
C GLY A 6 18.50 8.72 -1.60
N LYS A 7 17.46 8.44 -0.82
CA LYS A 7 16.66 7.21 -0.94
C LYS A 7 15.65 7.31 -2.08
N VAL A 8 15.26 6.17 -2.63
CA VAL A 8 14.23 6.02 -3.65
C VAL A 8 13.12 5.11 -3.11
N ALA A 9 11.90 5.62 -3.07
CA ALA A 9 10.71 4.90 -2.62
C ALA A 9 9.80 4.55 -3.79
N PHE A 10 9.59 3.26 -4.02
CA PHE A 10 8.61 2.73 -4.97
C PHE A 10 7.28 2.48 -4.24
N ILE A 11 6.24 3.19 -4.63
CA ILE A 11 4.92 3.17 -3.98
C ILE A 11 3.89 2.72 -4.99
N THR A 12 3.17 1.63 -4.71
CA THR A 12 2.05 1.18 -5.53
C THR A 12 0.72 1.73 -5.01
N GLY A 13 -0.23 2.04 -5.93
CA GLY A 13 -1.48 2.71 -5.56
C GLY A 13 -1.23 4.13 -5.06
N ALA A 14 -0.37 4.88 -5.75
CA ALA A 14 0.16 6.15 -5.29
C ALA A 14 -0.70 7.37 -5.64
N ALA A 15 -1.65 7.26 -6.58
CA ALA A 15 -2.40 8.40 -7.10
C ALA A 15 -3.25 9.11 -6.02
N HIS A 16 -3.80 8.36 -5.07
CA HIS A 16 -4.69 8.89 -4.04
C HIS A 16 -4.56 8.15 -2.68
N GLY A 17 -5.36 8.56 -1.70
CA GLY A 17 -5.50 7.89 -0.39
C GLY A 17 -4.17 7.72 0.35
N GLN A 18 -3.96 6.52 0.90
CA GLN A 18 -2.79 6.21 1.71
C GLN A 18 -1.48 6.30 0.92
N GLY A 19 -1.46 5.79 -0.33
CA GLY A 19 -0.26 5.83 -1.17
C GLY A 19 0.22 7.24 -1.44
N ARG A 20 -0.71 8.16 -1.76
CA ARG A 20 -0.41 9.58 -1.95
C ARG A 20 0.13 10.25 -0.68
N ALA A 21 -0.52 10.01 0.46
CA ALA A 21 -0.09 10.57 1.73
C ALA A 21 1.32 10.11 2.12
N VAL A 22 1.62 8.82 1.92
CA VAL A 22 2.95 8.24 2.12
C VAL A 22 3.97 8.87 1.16
N ALA A 23 3.65 8.99 -0.13
CA ALA A 23 4.52 9.59 -1.11
C ALA A 23 4.95 11.01 -0.72
N LEU A 24 3.97 11.84 -0.31
CA LEU A 24 4.24 13.22 0.15
C LEU A 24 5.05 13.25 1.45
N ALA A 25 4.78 12.36 2.40
CA ALA A 25 5.52 12.30 3.65
C ALA A 25 6.99 11.90 3.43
N LEU A 26 7.25 10.87 2.61
CA LEU A 26 8.61 10.44 2.31
C LEU A 26 9.37 11.49 1.47
N ALA A 27 8.68 12.19 0.56
CA ALA A 27 9.27 13.27 -0.23
C ALA A 27 9.71 14.46 0.65
N ARG A 28 8.94 14.86 1.67
CA ARG A 28 9.32 15.87 2.66
C ARG A 28 10.60 15.51 3.41
N GLU A 29 10.84 14.23 3.60
CA GLU A 29 12.07 13.70 4.20
C GLU A 29 13.20 13.44 3.17
N GLY A 30 13.04 13.94 1.93
CA GLY A 30 14.08 13.93 0.91
C GLY A 30 14.18 12.68 0.07
N ALA A 31 13.23 11.74 0.17
CA ALA A 31 13.16 10.59 -0.71
C ALA A 31 12.66 10.98 -2.11
N ARG A 32 13.27 10.45 -3.16
CA ARG A 32 12.72 10.47 -4.51
C ARG A 32 11.61 9.42 -4.60
N ILE A 33 10.51 9.75 -5.27
CA ILE A 33 9.30 8.94 -5.28
C ILE A 33 9.08 8.33 -6.67
N VAL A 34 8.79 7.05 -6.71
CA VAL A 34 8.20 6.37 -7.86
C VAL A 34 6.73 6.14 -7.53
N ALA A 35 5.88 6.88 -8.21
CA ALA A 35 4.43 6.85 -8.01
C ALA A 35 3.81 5.91 -9.06
N PHE A 36 3.68 4.62 -8.70
CA PHE A 36 3.10 3.60 -9.57
C PHE A 36 1.61 3.43 -9.28
N ASP A 37 0.77 3.58 -10.29
CA ASP A 37 -0.68 3.43 -10.15
C ASP A 37 -1.30 2.93 -11.46
N VAL A 38 -2.42 2.21 -11.36
CA VAL A 38 -3.17 1.77 -12.54
C VAL A 38 -3.77 2.95 -13.31
N ALA A 39 -4.15 4.00 -12.58
CA ALA A 39 -4.63 5.30 -13.07
C ALA A 39 -5.69 5.19 -14.19
N ARG A 40 -6.57 4.18 -14.07
CA ARG A 40 -7.71 3.93 -14.98
C ARG A 40 -8.77 3.10 -14.27
N PRO A 41 -10.02 3.14 -14.74
CA PRO A 41 -11.08 2.28 -14.20
C PRO A 41 -10.72 0.79 -14.31
N LEU A 42 -11.21 0.02 -13.35
CA LEU A 42 -11.14 -1.45 -13.34
C LEU A 42 -12.56 -2.02 -13.49
N PRO A 43 -12.70 -3.23 -14.07
CA PRO A 43 -14.00 -3.90 -14.15
C PRO A 43 -14.60 -4.21 -12.76
N TYR A 44 -13.73 -4.48 -11.78
CA TYR A 44 -14.08 -4.76 -10.39
C TYR A 44 -13.01 -4.20 -9.44
N PRO A 45 -13.45 -3.57 -8.34
CA PRO A 45 -14.83 -3.14 -8.04
C PRO A 45 -15.25 -1.95 -8.92
N ALA A 46 -16.56 -1.76 -9.10
CA ALA A 46 -17.11 -0.71 -9.97
C ALA A 46 -17.17 0.66 -9.29
N TYR A 47 -16.08 1.10 -8.67
CA TYR A 47 -15.89 2.46 -8.15
C TYR A 47 -14.64 3.13 -8.74
N ALA A 48 -14.53 4.44 -8.56
CA ALA A 48 -13.44 5.21 -9.14
C ALA A 48 -12.07 4.81 -8.57
N MET A 49 -11.14 4.46 -9.45
CA MET A 49 -9.72 4.28 -9.15
C MET A 49 -8.97 5.61 -9.26
N GLY A 50 -7.68 5.59 -8.95
CA GLY A 50 -6.79 6.70 -9.26
C GLY A 50 -6.81 7.07 -10.74
N SER A 51 -6.44 8.30 -11.05
CA SER A 51 -6.42 8.86 -12.40
C SER A 51 -5.02 9.39 -12.78
N GLU A 52 -4.79 9.54 -14.09
CA GLU A 52 -3.55 10.17 -14.59
C GLU A 52 -3.40 11.62 -14.10
N SER A 53 -4.52 12.35 -13.97
CA SER A 53 -4.50 13.72 -13.43
C SER A 53 -4.09 13.77 -11.97
N GLU A 54 -4.46 12.77 -11.17
CA GLU A 54 -4.03 12.67 -9.77
C GLU A 54 -2.55 12.30 -9.66
N LEU A 55 -2.04 11.40 -10.51
CA LEU A 55 -0.60 11.12 -10.60
C LEU A 55 0.20 12.36 -10.98
N ASP A 56 -0.26 13.14 -11.97
CA ASP A 56 0.41 14.38 -12.38
C ASP A 56 0.33 15.45 -11.29
N SER A 57 -0.80 15.56 -10.58
CA SER A 57 -0.93 16.43 -9.41
C SER A 57 0.07 16.04 -8.31
N LEU A 58 0.17 14.74 -7.99
CA LEU A 58 1.14 14.24 -7.00
C LEU A 58 2.57 14.57 -7.41
N ARG A 59 2.94 14.38 -8.68
CA ARG A 59 4.25 14.73 -9.20
C ARG A 59 4.57 16.20 -8.94
N ARG A 60 3.66 17.10 -9.34
CA ARG A 60 3.85 18.56 -9.14
C ARG A 60 4.02 18.94 -7.67
N GLU A 61 3.25 18.32 -6.77
CA GLU A 61 3.37 18.57 -5.33
C GLU A 61 4.70 18.10 -4.79
N ILE A 62 5.19 16.92 -5.21
CA ILE A 62 6.50 16.41 -4.78
C ILE A 62 7.64 17.27 -5.32
N GLU A 63 7.56 17.72 -6.58
CA GLU A 63 8.54 18.63 -7.17
C GLU A 63 8.55 19.98 -6.44
N ALA A 64 7.40 20.50 -6.02
CA ALA A 64 7.31 21.72 -5.21
C ALA A 64 7.94 21.58 -3.81
N LEU A 65 8.05 20.36 -3.28
CA LEU A 65 8.79 20.05 -2.05
C LEU A 65 10.31 19.96 -2.29
N GLY A 66 10.79 20.11 -3.52
CA GLY A 66 12.20 19.99 -3.89
C GLY A 66 12.68 18.55 -4.06
N SER A 67 11.80 17.58 -4.14
CA SER A 67 12.15 16.18 -4.40
C SER A 67 11.79 15.74 -5.82
N GLY A 68 12.39 14.63 -6.30
CA GLY A 68 12.08 14.05 -7.60
C GLY A 68 10.88 13.09 -7.52
N CYS A 69 10.03 13.11 -8.54
CA CYS A 69 8.94 12.18 -8.71
C CYS A 69 8.92 11.58 -10.10
N LEU A 70 8.83 10.25 -10.19
CA LEU A 70 8.61 9.49 -11.41
C LEU A 70 7.19 8.89 -11.36
N PRO A 71 6.20 9.50 -12.02
CA PRO A 71 4.88 8.90 -12.16
C PRO A 71 4.95 7.77 -13.19
N VAL A 72 4.38 6.61 -12.86
CA VAL A 72 4.33 5.45 -13.76
C VAL A 72 2.93 4.89 -13.75
N GLN A 73 2.25 4.96 -14.90
CA GLN A 73 1.00 4.24 -15.09
C GLN A 73 1.29 2.76 -15.37
N GLY A 74 0.67 1.87 -14.58
CA GLY A 74 0.81 0.43 -14.75
C GLY A 74 -0.05 -0.36 -13.77
N ASP A 75 -0.33 -1.60 -14.15
CA ASP A 75 -1.15 -2.53 -13.37
C ASP A 75 -0.23 -3.48 -12.60
N VAL A 76 -0.41 -3.57 -11.27
CA VAL A 76 0.37 -4.51 -10.42
C VAL A 76 0.17 -5.98 -10.83
N ARG A 77 -0.91 -6.32 -11.53
CA ARG A 77 -1.17 -7.66 -12.08
C ARG A 77 -0.34 -7.96 -13.32
N SER A 78 0.23 -6.95 -13.98
CA SER A 78 1.01 -7.08 -15.20
C SER A 78 2.50 -7.14 -14.89
N ASP A 79 3.10 -8.33 -15.02
CA ASP A 79 4.56 -8.49 -14.86
C ASP A 79 5.34 -7.62 -15.86
N ALA A 80 4.80 -7.38 -17.04
CA ALA A 80 5.39 -6.50 -18.05
C ALA A 80 5.40 -5.03 -17.59
N ASP A 81 4.28 -4.51 -17.03
CA ASP A 81 4.21 -3.15 -16.52
C ASP A 81 5.15 -2.94 -15.34
N VAL A 82 5.17 -3.90 -14.40
CA VAL A 82 6.08 -3.86 -13.25
C VAL A 82 7.54 -3.90 -13.70
N THR A 83 7.88 -4.76 -14.67
CA THR A 83 9.24 -4.85 -15.22
C THR A 83 9.66 -3.52 -15.83
N ARG A 84 8.85 -2.95 -16.72
CA ARG A 84 9.09 -1.65 -17.33
C ARG A 84 9.28 -0.54 -16.28
N ALA A 85 8.43 -0.52 -15.26
CA ALA A 85 8.56 0.45 -14.18
C ALA A 85 9.89 0.34 -13.43
N VAL A 86 10.30 -0.87 -13.04
CA VAL A 86 11.58 -1.09 -12.34
C VAL A 86 12.77 -0.74 -13.22
N GLU A 87 12.75 -1.07 -14.51
CA GLU A 87 13.81 -0.71 -15.46
C GLU A 87 13.93 0.81 -15.60
N GLN A 88 12.81 1.52 -15.72
CA GLN A 88 12.79 2.99 -15.78
C GLN A 88 13.35 3.61 -14.50
N VAL A 89 12.97 3.11 -13.32
CA VAL A 89 13.51 3.57 -12.03
C VAL A 89 15.02 3.39 -11.96
N LEU A 90 15.53 2.27 -12.45
CA LEU A 90 16.97 2.00 -12.44
C LEU A 90 17.72 2.90 -13.42
N ALA A 91 17.11 3.24 -14.57
CA ALA A 91 17.68 4.19 -15.51
C ALA A 91 17.74 5.62 -14.95
N ASP A 92 16.66 6.07 -14.28
CA ASP A 92 16.53 7.44 -13.81
C ASP A 92 17.18 7.69 -12.43
N PHE A 93 17.07 6.71 -11.53
CA PHE A 93 17.47 6.86 -10.13
C PHE A 93 18.58 5.90 -9.68
N GLY A 94 18.82 4.82 -10.43
CA GLY A 94 19.90 3.86 -10.19
C GLY A 94 19.69 2.91 -9.01
N ARG A 95 18.60 3.08 -8.21
CA ARG A 95 18.35 2.32 -6.98
C ARG A 95 16.89 2.29 -6.59
N ILE A 96 16.52 1.34 -5.70
CA ILE A 96 15.24 1.28 -4.99
C ILE A 96 15.55 0.91 -3.54
N ASP A 97 15.25 1.80 -2.59
CA ASP A 97 15.54 1.59 -1.17
C ASP A 97 14.32 1.16 -0.37
N ILE A 98 13.16 1.63 -0.78
CA ILE A 98 11.89 1.42 -0.10
C ILE A 98 10.88 0.91 -1.12
N LEU A 99 10.19 -0.18 -0.77
CA LEU A 99 9.00 -0.64 -1.47
C LEU A 99 7.81 -0.56 -0.52
N PHE A 100 6.81 0.23 -0.87
CA PHE A 100 5.52 0.24 -0.20
C PHE A 100 4.47 -0.42 -1.09
N ASN A 101 4.19 -1.71 -0.83
CA ASN A 101 3.11 -2.47 -1.46
C ASN A 101 1.78 -2.01 -0.88
N ASN A 102 1.16 -1.03 -1.53
CA ASN A 102 -0.07 -0.39 -1.05
C ASN A 102 -1.25 -0.57 -2.01
N ALA A 103 -1.02 -0.77 -3.30
CA ALA A 103 -2.09 -1.00 -4.26
C ALA A 103 -3.05 -2.09 -3.76
N GLY A 104 -4.33 -1.80 -3.77
CA GLY A 104 -5.35 -2.73 -3.30
C GLY A 104 -6.75 -2.21 -3.52
N ILE A 105 -7.68 -3.14 -3.58
CA ILE A 105 -9.11 -2.93 -3.71
C ILE A 105 -9.84 -3.57 -2.52
N CYS A 106 -11.08 -3.13 -2.30
CA CYS A 106 -12.01 -3.71 -1.33
C CYS A 106 -13.43 -3.67 -1.89
N ALA A 107 -14.19 -4.71 -1.69
CA ALA A 107 -15.62 -4.74 -1.98
C ALA A 107 -16.31 -5.76 -1.07
N TYR A 108 -17.59 -5.56 -0.78
CA TYR A 108 -18.37 -6.48 0.02
C TYR A 108 -19.00 -7.58 -0.85
N GLY A 109 -19.01 -8.83 -0.35
CA GLY A 109 -19.71 -9.95 -0.95
C GLY A 109 -19.87 -11.11 0.05
N LEU A 110 -21.01 -11.78 0.05
CA LEU A 110 -21.19 -12.99 0.84
C LEU A 110 -20.37 -14.14 0.24
N ALA A 111 -19.86 -15.04 1.07
CA ALA A 111 -18.91 -16.07 0.64
C ALA A 111 -19.48 -17.03 -0.42
N ASP A 112 -20.78 -17.25 -0.40
CA ASP A 112 -21.52 -18.11 -1.33
C ASP A 112 -22.09 -17.36 -2.56
N GLU A 113 -21.97 -16.04 -2.60
CA GLU A 113 -22.42 -15.19 -3.70
C GLU A 113 -21.29 -14.60 -4.53
N LEU A 114 -20.05 -14.58 -4.00
CA LEU A 114 -18.86 -14.10 -4.72
C LEU A 114 -18.64 -14.92 -5.99
N THR A 115 -18.51 -14.25 -7.10
CA THR A 115 -18.09 -14.87 -8.35
C THR A 115 -16.58 -15.18 -8.33
N GLU A 116 -16.15 -16.10 -9.18
CA GLU A 116 -14.73 -16.43 -9.36
C GLU A 116 -13.93 -15.19 -9.84
N ASP A 117 -14.49 -14.41 -10.75
CA ASP A 117 -13.86 -13.16 -11.26
C ASP A 117 -13.64 -12.12 -10.15
N GLU A 118 -14.60 -11.95 -9.23
CA GLU A 118 -14.46 -11.04 -8.09
C GLU A 118 -13.41 -11.52 -7.09
N TRP A 119 -13.41 -12.82 -6.82
CA TRP A 119 -12.40 -13.48 -6.00
C TRP A 119 -11.01 -13.28 -6.61
N ASP A 120 -10.85 -13.65 -7.88
CA ASP A 120 -9.57 -13.55 -8.58
C ASP A 120 -9.07 -12.11 -8.67
N ALA A 121 -9.93 -11.15 -9.00
CA ALA A 121 -9.55 -9.74 -9.04
C ALA A 121 -9.01 -9.25 -7.69
N MET A 122 -9.66 -9.64 -6.58
CA MET A 122 -9.23 -9.28 -5.22
C MET A 122 -7.85 -9.87 -4.88
N LEU A 123 -7.65 -11.15 -5.13
CA LEU A 123 -6.38 -11.84 -4.85
C LEU A 123 -5.27 -11.39 -5.79
N ASP A 124 -5.57 -11.21 -7.07
CA ASP A 124 -4.60 -10.79 -8.08
C ASP A 124 -4.06 -9.38 -7.83
N ILE A 125 -4.92 -8.46 -7.39
CA ILE A 125 -4.47 -7.10 -7.07
C ILE A 125 -3.78 -7.05 -5.71
N ASN A 126 -4.48 -7.48 -4.65
CA ASN A 126 -4.04 -7.25 -3.27
C ASN A 126 -2.86 -8.12 -2.84
N LEU A 127 -2.75 -9.34 -3.36
CA LEU A 127 -1.76 -10.32 -2.92
C LEU A 127 -0.75 -10.64 -4.01
N LYS A 128 -1.19 -11.15 -5.16
CA LYS A 128 -0.31 -11.52 -6.27
C LYS A 128 0.40 -10.28 -6.85
N GLY A 129 -0.29 -9.14 -6.95
CA GLY A 129 0.30 -7.88 -7.39
C GLY A 129 1.44 -7.42 -6.49
N ALA A 130 1.26 -7.48 -5.17
CA ALA A 130 2.33 -7.19 -4.22
C ALA A 130 3.54 -8.12 -4.39
N TRP A 131 3.30 -9.41 -4.63
CA TRP A 131 4.36 -10.39 -4.91
C TRP A 131 5.06 -10.09 -6.25
N LEU A 132 4.33 -9.77 -7.32
CA LEU A 132 4.91 -9.44 -8.63
C LEU A 132 5.83 -8.23 -8.55
N VAL A 133 5.41 -7.17 -7.85
CA VAL A 133 6.25 -5.97 -7.64
C VAL A 133 7.49 -6.33 -6.82
N ALA A 134 7.31 -7.00 -5.68
CA ALA A 134 8.43 -7.41 -4.83
C ALA A 134 9.42 -8.33 -5.57
N ARG A 135 8.93 -9.26 -6.38
CA ARG A 135 9.75 -10.16 -7.23
C ARG A 135 10.74 -9.39 -8.12
N ARG A 136 10.36 -8.21 -8.61
CA ARG A 136 11.21 -7.36 -9.46
C ARG A 136 12.12 -6.42 -8.65
N VAL A 137 11.65 -5.97 -7.49
CA VAL A 137 12.40 -5.04 -6.60
C VAL A 137 13.45 -5.76 -5.76
N ILE A 138 13.13 -6.94 -5.22
CA ILE A 138 14.04 -7.72 -4.34
C ILE A 138 15.44 -7.94 -4.94
N PRO A 139 15.61 -8.33 -6.22
CA PRO A 139 16.93 -8.48 -6.80
C PRO A 139 17.76 -7.18 -6.82
N VAL A 140 17.10 -6.03 -6.94
CA VAL A 140 17.75 -4.71 -6.86
C VAL A 140 18.27 -4.48 -5.45
N MET A 141 17.40 -4.63 -4.44
CA MET A 141 17.76 -4.47 -3.03
C MET A 141 18.85 -5.45 -2.58
N LYS A 142 18.81 -6.72 -3.06
CA LYS A 142 19.86 -7.72 -2.78
C LYS A 142 21.23 -7.27 -3.31
N ARG A 143 21.30 -6.72 -4.52
CA ARG A 143 22.57 -6.17 -5.06
C ARG A 143 23.06 -4.94 -4.27
N GLN A 144 22.15 -4.16 -3.72
CA GLN A 144 22.45 -3.00 -2.87
C GLN A 144 22.92 -3.40 -1.46
N GLY A 145 22.61 -4.63 -1.00
CA GLY A 145 22.84 -5.08 0.38
C GLY A 145 21.99 -4.33 1.42
N SER A 146 20.89 -3.72 0.99
CA SER A 146 19.98 -2.98 1.88
C SER A 146 18.64 -2.75 1.21
N GLY A 147 17.58 -2.59 2.01
CA GLY A 147 16.25 -2.24 1.55
C GLY A 147 15.19 -2.36 2.64
N VAL A 148 14.03 -1.77 2.40
CA VAL A 148 12.87 -1.92 3.27
C VAL A 148 11.63 -2.20 2.43
N ILE A 149 10.91 -3.26 2.75
CA ILE A 149 9.62 -3.60 2.15
C ILE A 149 8.54 -3.48 3.21
N LEU A 150 7.52 -2.69 2.93
CA LEU A 150 6.32 -2.60 3.75
C LEU A 150 5.12 -3.10 2.94
N ASN A 151 4.38 -4.05 3.50
CA ASN A 151 3.14 -4.55 2.95
C ASN A 151 1.95 -3.89 3.67
N ASN A 152 1.14 -3.15 2.93
CA ASN A 152 -0.09 -2.54 3.47
C ASN A 152 -1.19 -3.61 3.56
N SER A 153 -1.23 -4.30 4.70
CA SER A 153 -2.29 -5.24 5.02
C SER A 153 -3.55 -4.49 5.51
N SER A 154 -4.15 -4.93 6.58
CA SER A 154 -5.36 -4.37 7.21
C SER A 154 -5.58 -5.07 8.54
N ILE A 155 -6.46 -4.56 9.40
CA ILE A 155 -7.06 -5.35 10.48
C ILE A 155 -7.70 -6.64 9.95
N ALA A 156 -8.19 -6.65 8.71
CA ALA A 156 -8.70 -7.84 8.03
C ALA A 156 -7.63 -8.93 7.79
N GLY A 157 -6.35 -8.60 7.90
CA GLY A 157 -5.24 -9.55 7.92
C GLY A 157 -4.94 -10.14 9.30
N LEU A 158 -5.70 -9.76 10.34
CA LEU A 158 -5.53 -10.21 11.72
C LEU A 158 -6.82 -10.75 12.33
N ARG A 159 -7.97 -10.48 11.72
CA ARG A 159 -9.29 -10.99 12.14
C ARG A 159 -10.19 -11.24 10.93
N GLY A 160 -11.22 -12.05 11.11
CA GLY A 160 -12.30 -12.18 10.12
C GLY A 160 -13.18 -10.93 10.08
N MET A 161 -13.73 -10.65 8.90
CA MET A 161 -14.68 -9.55 8.69
C MET A 161 -15.87 -10.06 7.87
N ASN A 162 -17.06 -9.68 8.30
CA ASN A 162 -18.29 -10.06 7.60
C ASN A 162 -18.32 -9.52 6.18
N ARG A 163 -18.74 -10.32 5.22
CA ARG A 163 -18.82 -10.00 3.78
C ARG A 163 -17.50 -9.60 3.13
N LEU A 164 -16.35 -9.97 3.71
CA LEU A 164 -15.00 -9.60 3.25
C LEU A 164 -14.05 -10.81 3.19
N SER A 165 -14.56 -12.01 2.93
CA SER A 165 -13.76 -13.25 2.96
C SER A 165 -12.58 -13.22 1.98
N HIS A 166 -12.77 -12.79 0.73
CA HIS A 166 -11.73 -12.64 -0.29
C HIS A 166 -10.73 -11.54 0.06
N TYR A 167 -11.23 -10.40 0.58
CA TYR A 167 -10.36 -9.32 1.05
C TYR A 167 -9.50 -9.79 2.23
N ALA A 168 -10.12 -10.41 3.24
CA ALA A 168 -9.40 -10.95 4.39
C ALA A 168 -8.36 -11.98 3.96
N ALA A 169 -8.71 -12.93 3.07
CA ALA A 169 -7.77 -13.91 2.53
C ALA A 169 -6.54 -13.22 1.89
N SER A 170 -6.75 -12.17 1.08
CA SER A 170 -5.67 -11.41 0.47
C SER A 170 -4.77 -10.73 1.51
N LYS A 171 -5.36 -10.14 2.57
CA LYS A 171 -4.63 -9.40 3.61
C LYS A 171 -3.90 -10.33 4.61
N TRP A 172 -4.45 -11.51 4.91
CA TRP A 172 -3.74 -12.58 5.61
C TRP A 172 -2.57 -13.12 4.78
N GLY A 173 -2.75 -13.27 3.46
CA GLY A 173 -1.68 -13.66 2.54
C GLY A 173 -0.48 -12.70 2.61
N LEU A 174 -0.72 -11.39 2.71
CA LEU A 174 0.36 -10.39 2.89
C LEU A 174 1.12 -10.58 4.20
N VAL A 175 0.47 -11.01 5.28
CA VAL A 175 1.15 -11.36 6.54
C VAL A 175 2.08 -12.55 6.33
N GLY A 176 1.61 -13.59 5.63
CA GLY A 176 2.42 -14.75 5.27
C GLY A 176 3.66 -14.36 4.46
N LEU A 177 3.47 -13.55 3.41
CA LEU A 177 4.58 -13.02 2.60
C LEU A 177 5.56 -12.20 3.44
N THR A 178 5.05 -11.33 4.33
CA THR A 178 5.89 -10.50 5.20
C THR A 178 6.83 -11.37 6.05
N LYS A 179 6.32 -12.41 6.68
CA LYS A 179 7.12 -13.29 7.55
C LYS A 179 8.13 -14.11 6.76
N SER A 180 7.72 -14.69 5.65
CA SER A 180 8.60 -15.49 4.77
C SER A 180 9.72 -14.62 4.19
N TRP A 181 9.39 -13.46 3.63
CA TRP A 181 10.38 -12.55 3.06
C TRP A 181 11.32 -11.97 4.12
N ALA A 182 10.86 -11.72 5.35
CA ALA A 182 11.73 -11.28 6.43
C ALA A 182 12.85 -12.32 6.71
N LEU A 183 12.52 -13.62 6.68
CA LEU A 183 13.50 -14.70 6.84
C LEU A 183 14.44 -14.79 5.63
N GLU A 184 13.89 -14.77 4.41
CA GLU A 184 14.66 -14.93 3.18
C GLU A 184 15.60 -13.75 2.90
N LEU A 185 15.23 -12.54 3.33
CA LEU A 185 15.90 -11.30 2.93
C LEU A 185 16.80 -10.69 4.04
N ALA A 186 16.67 -11.16 5.28
CA ALA A 186 17.52 -10.71 6.38
C ALA A 186 19.04 -10.85 6.10
N PRO A 187 19.53 -11.95 5.46
CA PRO A 187 20.95 -12.09 5.12
C PRO A 187 21.47 -11.00 4.16
N PHE A 188 20.57 -10.29 3.47
CA PHE A 188 20.91 -9.21 2.53
C PHE A 188 20.69 -7.82 3.14
N GLY A 189 20.46 -7.70 4.46
CA GLY A 189 20.20 -6.42 5.11
C GLY A 189 18.87 -5.79 4.72
N ILE A 190 17.90 -6.57 4.24
CA ILE A 190 16.59 -6.10 3.82
C ILE A 190 15.57 -6.39 4.94
N ARG A 191 14.84 -5.38 5.37
CA ARG A 191 13.76 -5.50 6.36
C ARG A 191 12.41 -5.62 5.68
N VAL A 192 11.52 -6.45 6.22
CA VAL A 192 10.17 -6.64 5.69
C VAL A 192 9.17 -6.60 6.84
N ASN A 193 8.19 -5.71 6.79
CA ASN A 193 7.14 -5.59 7.79
C ASN A 193 5.77 -5.38 7.14
N SER A 194 4.70 -5.55 7.90
CA SER A 194 3.34 -5.20 7.47
C SER A 194 2.71 -4.17 8.40
N ILE A 195 1.86 -3.33 7.84
CA ILE A 195 1.01 -2.40 8.59
C ILE A 195 -0.45 -2.86 8.49
N HIS A 196 -1.20 -2.62 9.55
CA HIS A 196 -2.57 -3.09 9.71
C HIS A 196 -3.49 -1.94 10.15
N PRO A 197 -3.84 -1.04 9.22
CA PRO A 197 -4.79 0.02 9.52
C PRO A 197 -6.20 -0.54 9.73
N THR A 198 -6.99 0.14 10.56
CA THR A 198 -8.45 0.11 10.55
C THR A 198 -9.00 0.85 9.33
N GLY A 199 -10.26 1.23 9.31
CA GLY A 199 -10.79 2.12 8.28
C GLY A 199 -9.98 3.42 8.19
N VAL A 200 -9.56 3.76 6.98
CA VAL A 200 -8.80 4.98 6.68
C VAL A 200 -9.64 5.87 5.80
N ASN A 201 -9.74 7.15 6.13
CA ASN A 201 -10.51 8.15 5.37
C ASN A 201 -9.92 8.34 3.96
N THR A 202 -10.42 7.59 2.98
CA THR A 202 -9.89 7.54 1.60
C THR A 202 -11.02 7.39 0.59
N PRO A 203 -10.80 7.72 -0.69
CA PRO A 203 -11.78 7.51 -1.77
C PRO A 203 -12.30 6.06 -1.89
N MET A 204 -11.56 5.06 -1.40
CA MET A 204 -12.05 3.68 -1.33
C MET A 204 -13.33 3.56 -0.49
N ASN A 205 -13.44 4.32 0.62
CA ASN A 205 -14.64 4.30 1.46
C ASN A 205 -15.82 4.99 0.79
N ASP A 206 -15.58 6.03 -0.01
CA ASP A 206 -16.61 6.67 -0.82
C ASP A 206 -17.12 5.69 -1.88
N GLY A 207 -16.23 4.97 -2.54
CA GLY A 207 -16.59 3.92 -3.50
C GLY A 207 -17.35 2.76 -2.85
N LEU A 208 -16.98 2.33 -1.65
CA LEU A 208 -17.73 1.31 -0.91
C LEU A 208 -19.14 1.79 -0.54
N ALA A 209 -19.29 3.05 -0.14
CA ALA A 209 -20.58 3.67 0.15
C ALA A 209 -21.47 3.71 -1.10
N GLU A 210 -20.92 4.08 -2.24
CA GLU A 210 -21.61 4.08 -3.53
C GLU A 210 -22.11 2.68 -3.90
N LEU A 211 -21.26 1.65 -3.80
CA LEU A 211 -21.63 0.25 -4.09
C LEU A 211 -22.74 -0.28 -3.16
N GLU A 212 -22.74 0.14 -1.90
CA GLU A 212 -23.75 -0.26 -0.91
C GLU A 212 -25.05 0.61 -0.96
N GLY A 213 -25.10 1.63 -1.81
CA GLY A 213 -26.22 2.57 -1.87
C GLY A 213 -26.42 3.34 -0.55
N THR A 214 -25.32 3.68 0.14
CA THR A 214 -25.30 4.31 1.46
C THR A 214 -24.36 5.51 1.46
N THR A 215 -24.19 6.16 2.61
CA THR A 215 -23.25 7.28 2.76
C THR A 215 -21.92 6.81 3.37
N THR A 216 -20.86 7.56 3.09
CA THR A 216 -19.54 7.34 3.70
C THR A 216 -19.61 7.37 5.22
N GLN A 217 -20.46 8.24 5.79
CA GLN A 217 -20.70 8.30 7.23
C GLN A 217 -21.35 7.03 7.78
N GLU A 218 -22.33 6.44 7.09
CA GLU A 218 -22.94 5.19 7.51
C GLU A 218 -21.96 4.00 7.41
N ILE A 219 -21.06 3.99 6.42
CA ILE A 219 -19.96 3.01 6.37
C ILE A 219 -19.05 3.19 7.59
N ALA A 220 -18.72 4.42 7.96
CA ALA A 220 -17.91 4.71 9.14
C ALA A 220 -18.58 4.23 10.43
N GLU A 221 -19.86 4.49 10.59
CA GLU A 221 -20.66 4.08 11.75
C GLU A 221 -20.77 2.55 11.84
N ARG A 222 -20.99 1.85 10.72
CA ARG A 222 -20.99 0.36 10.65
C ARG A 222 -19.62 -0.24 10.96
N SER A 223 -18.56 0.48 10.63
CA SER A 223 -17.18 0.10 10.93
C SER A 223 -16.75 0.51 12.34
N ALA A 224 -17.58 1.26 13.06
CA ALA A 224 -17.28 1.77 14.39
C ALA A 224 -17.11 0.63 15.40
N GLY A 225 -15.95 0.53 15.94
CA GLY A 225 -15.54 -0.45 16.95
C GLY A 225 -14.24 -0.02 17.60
N ASN A 226 -13.73 1.13 17.15
CA ASN A 226 -12.52 1.74 17.70
C ASN A 226 -12.73 2.08 19.18
N LEU A 227 -11.69 1.87 20.00
CA LEU A 227 -11.72 2.30 21.41
C LEU A 227 -11.57 3.83 21.53
N LEU A 228 -10.68 4.39 20.69
CA LEU A 228 -10.58 5.85 20.58
C LEU A 228 -11.80 6.38 19.81
N PRO A 229 -12.31 7.58 20.17
CA PRO A 229 -13.56 8.12 19.62
C PRO A 229 -13.36 8.72 18.22
N VAL A 230 -12.81 7.94 17.30
CA VAL A 230 -12.63 8.29 15.89
C VAL A 230 -13.24 7.21 15.02
N PRO A 231 -14.05 7.55 14.01
CA PRO A 231 -14.63 6.55 13.12
C PRO A 231 -13.58 5.89 12.23
N TRP A 232 -12.63 6.68 11.74
CA TRP A 232 -11.49 6.26 10.91
C TRP A 232 -10.23 7.00 11.35
N VAL A 233 -9.07 6.45 10.93
CA VAL A 233 -7.80 7.15 10.97
C VAL A 233 -7.59 7.90 9.66
N GLU A 234 -6.71 8.90 9.66
CA GLU A 234 -6.41 9.66 8.45
C GLU A 234 -5.23 9.04 7.66
N PRO A 235 -5.16 9.24 6.34
CA PRO A 235 -4.01 8.80 5.54
C PRO A 235 -2.66 9.32 6.08
N GLY A 236 -2.68 10.51 6.71
CA GLY A 236 -1.52 11.09 7.38
C GLY A 236 -0.99 10.25 8.54
N ASP A 237 -1.88 9.62 9.32
CA ASP A 237 -1.50 8.76 10.45
C ASP A 237 -0.77 7.50 9.93
N VAL A 238 -1.29 6.92 8.84
CA VAL A 238 -0.61 5.81 8.15
C VAL A 238 0.75 6.24 7.64
N ALA A 239 0.85 7.42 7.04
CA ALA A 239 2.11 7.94 6.51
C ALA A 239 3.18 8.15 7.58
N GLN A 240 2.82 8.58 8.80
CA GLN A 240 3.75 8.70 9.93
C GLN A 240 4.27 7.33 10.39
N MET A 241 3.42 6.32 10.46
CA MET A 241 3.85 4.95 10.77
C MET A 241 4.79 4.41 9.69
N VAL A 242 4.47 4.58 8.42
CA VAL A 242 5.33 4.18 7.30
C VAL A 242 6.69 4.89 7.39
N LEU A 243 6.70 6.20 7.59
CA LEU A 243 7.94 7.00 7.72
C LEU A 243 8.85 6.43 8.83
N PHE A 244 8.30 6.14 10.00
CA PHE A 244 9.06 5.51 11.09
C PHE A 244 9.64 4.16 10.64
N LEU A 245 8.83 3.29 10.04
CA LEU A 245 9.23 1.92 9.70
C LEU A 245 10.26 1.86 8.57
N VAL A 246 10.26 2.81 7.64
CA VAL A 246 11.24 2.84 6.54
C VAL A 246 12.55 3.50 6.93
N SER A 247 12.57 4.27 8.00
CA SER A 247 13.74 5.00 8.48
C SER A 247 14.70 4.10 9.30
N ASP A 248 15.89 4.64 9.59
CA ASP A 248 16.90 3.98 10.42
C ASP A 248 16.49 3.88 11.90
N ARG A 249 15.46 4.62 12.32
CA ARG A 249 14.86 4.48 13.66
C ARG A 249 14.30 3.09 13.89
N ALA A 250 13.86 2.41 12.82
CA ALA A 250 13.34 1.06 12.84
C ALA A 250 14.37 0.00 12.35
N ARG A 251 15.68 0.27 12.42
CA ARG A 251 16.74 -0.57 11.84
C ARG A 251 16.78 -2.03 12.31
N TYR A 252 16.21 -2.32 13.46
CA TYR A 252 16.12 -3.69 14.02
C TYR A 252 14.71 -4.28 13.99
N VAL A 253 13.81 -3.69 13.20
CA VAL A 253 12.42 -4.12 13.07
C VAL A 253 12.22 -4.82 11.74
N THR A 254 11.99 -6.15 11.79
CA THR A 254 11.67 -6.97 10.61
C THR A 254 10.76 -8.13 11.00
N GLY A 255 9.92 -8.63 10.09
CA GLY A 255 8.94 -9.70 10.30
C GLY A 255 7.77 -9.33 11.21
N ALA A 256 7.60 -8.07 11.56
CA ALA A 256 6.60 -7.58 12.50
C ALA A 256 5.33 -7.06 11.81
N GLN A 257 4.25 -7.06 12.58
CA GLN A 257 2.94 -6.56 12.20
C GLN A 257 2.64 -5.32 13.04
N PHE A 258 2.43 -4.18 12.38
CA PHE A 258 2.18 -2.91 13.05
C PHE A 258 0.72 -2.51 12.90
N VAL A 259 0.01 -2.54 14.01
CA VAL A 259 -1.42 -2.22 14.05
C VAL A 259 -1.62 -0.72 14.25
N LEU A 260 -2.49 -0.13 13.44
CA LEU A 260 -2.94 1.26 13.51
C LEU A 260 -4.47 1.26 13.45
N ASP A 261 -5.14 0.95 14.56
CA ASP A 261 -6.55 0.59 14.56
C ASP A 261 -7.39 1.31 15.61
N ALA A 262 -6.84 2.32 16.25
CA ALA A 262 -7.49 3.03 17.34
C ALA A 262 -8.05 2.08 18.44
N GLY A 263 -7.42 0.92 18.63
CA GLY A 263 -7.75 -0.07 19.65
C GLY A 263 -8.84 -1.08 19.23
N LEU A 264 -9.23 -1.13 17.96
CA LEU A 264 -10.32 -2.00 17.46
C LEU A 264 -10.07 -3.48 17.78
N LEU A 265 -8.85 -3.98 17.62
CA LEU A 265 -8.50 -5.38 17.85
C LEU A 265 -8.31 -5.76 19.34
N THR A 266 -8.46 -4.81 20.23
CA THR A 266 -8.34 -5.05 21.70
C THR A 266 -9.62 -5.66 22.29
N ARG A 267 -10.73 -5.65 21.55
CA ARG A 267 -12.04 -6.22 21.94
C ARG A 267 -12.24 -7.62 21.42
#